data_112a33ad92f99b92d177a9b47572d031
#
_entry.id   112a33ad92f99b92d177a9b47572d031
#
_cell.length_a   1.000
_cell.length_b   1.000
_cell.length_c   1.000
_cell.angle_alpha   90.00
_cell.angle_beta   90.00
_cell.angle_gamma   90.00
#
_symmetry.space_group_name_H-M   'P 1'
#
loop_
_entity.id
_entity.type
_entity.pdbx_description
1 polymer ?
#
loop_
_entity_poly.entity_id
_entity_poly.type
_entity_poly.pdbx_seq_one_letter_code
_entity_poly.pdbx_strand_id
1 'polypeptide(L)'
;SYSVEFALPLTADLNLYVAERYDDYDEKSTQIGGKRTSQITFSWKATDNLLVRGGWGESFASPSLPYIYKGLSGSFGTPCDYYGRWLNTGETLGGLCTGYTQLNARENSRGNLNLRAETGENYNFGVVVDLVDSAKVKMDMTLDFVELELNDIVIGTSVSQILIDEMICKVQEAGDTV
;
A
#
# COMPACT_ATOMS: atom_id res chain seq x y z
N SER A 1 -1.08 -5.96 22.79
CA SER A 1 -1.08 -6.99 21.72
C SER A 1 -0.87 -8.37 22.31
N TYR A 2 -1.40 -9.40 21.65
CA TYR A 2 -1.09 -10.80 21.90
C TYR A 2 -1.01 -11.55 20.57
N SER A 3 -0.22 -12.64 20.53
CA SER A 3 -0.15 -13.53 19.38
C SER A 3 -0.17 -14.97 19.83
N VAL A 4 -0.68 -15.83 18.94
CA VAL A 4 -0.68 -17.28 19.09
C VAL A 4 -0.14 -17.86 17.78
N GLU A 5 0.78 -18.82 17.90
CA GLU A 5 1.46 -19.43 16.77
C GLU A 5 1.49 -20.94 16.92
N PHE A 6 1.19 -21.65 15.84
CA PHE A 6 1.23 -23.11 15.79
C PHE A 6 2.11 -23.54 14.61
N ALA A 7 3.14 -24.31 14.92
CA ALA A 7 3.93 -25.04 13.93
C ALA A 7 3.50 -26.52 13.98
N LEU A 8 2.90 -27.00 12.92
CA LEU A 8 2.27 -28.30 12.83
C LEU A 8 3.00 -29.16 11.78
N PRO A 9 3.90 -30.07 12.18
CA PRO A 9 4.43 -31.07 11.28
C PRO A 9 3.34 -32.11 11.01
N LEU A 10 2.63 -31.99 9.88
CA LEU A 10 1.53 -32.90 9.52
C LEU A 10 2.04 -34.26 9.07
N THR A 11 3.19 -34.26 8.38
CA THR A 11 3.95 -35.47 8.03
C THR A 11 5.45 -35.18 8.13
N ALA A 12 6.31 -36.16 7.83
CA ALA A 12 7.75 -35.94 7.74
C ALA A 12 8.14 -34.88 6.68
N ASP A 13 7.31 -34.74 5.64
CA ASP A 13 7.59 -33.91 4.47
C ASP A 13 6.65 -32.68 4.36
N LEU A 14 5.62 -32.58 5.18
CA LEU A 14 4.62 -31.50 5.13
C LEU A 14 4.53 -30.80 6.48
N ASN A 15 4.87 -29.51 6.45
CA ASN A 15 4.73 -28.62 7.59
C ASN A 15 3.69 -27.55 7.29
N LEU A 16 2.86 -27.25 8.28
CA LEU A 16 1.89 -26.16 8.27
C LEU A 16 2.22 -25.22 9.44
N TYR A 17 2.19 -23.92 9.16
CA TYR A 17 2.32 -22.89 10.16
C TYR A 17 1.09 -22.00 10.13
N VAL A 18 0.51 -21.75 11.30
CA VAL A 18 -0.65 -20.88 11.48
C VAL A 18 -0.35 -19.92 12.61
N ALA A 19 -0.54 -18.64 12.35
CA ALA A 19 -0.38 -17.60 13.35
C ALA A 19 -1.58 -16.66 13.34
N GLU A 20 -1.91 -16.15 14.51
CA GLU A 20 -2.89 -15.08 14.69
C GLU A 20 -2.35 -14.07 15.68
N ARG A 21 -2.48 -12.80 15.34
CA ARG A 21 -2.08 -11.67 16.17
C ARG A 21 -3.22 -10.68 16.32
N TYR A 22 -3.39 -10.19 17.54
CA TYR A 22 -4.30 -9.09 17.86
C TYR A 22 -3.51 -7.92 18.44
N ASP A 23 -3.70 -6.75 17.84
CA ASP A 23 -3.17 -5.49 18.34
C ASP A 23 -4.33 -4.55 18.64
N ASP A 24 -4.29 -3.97 19.83
CA ASP A 24 -5.24 -2.95 20.26
C ASP A 24 -4.50 -1.63 20.43
N TYR A 25 -4.97 -0.63 19.71
CA TYR A 25 -4.49 0.72 19.78
C TYR A 25 -5.50 1.53 20.60
N ASP A 26 -5.14 1.84 21.84
CA ASP A 26 -5.93 2.70 22.75
C ASP A 26 -5.86 4.16 22.24
N GLU A 27 -6.31 4.37 21.03
CA GLU A 27 -6.37 5.67 20.37
C GLU A 27 -7.80 6.21 20.46
N LYS A 28 -7.92 7.48 20.85
CA LYS A 28 -9.20 8.20 20.84
C LYS A 28 -9.78 8.38 19.43
N SER A 29 -9.04 8.04 18.41
CA SER A 29 -9.49 7.93 17.03
C SER A 29 -10.38 6.69 16.91
N THR A 30 -11.65 6.87 16.69
CA THR A 30 -12.67 5.81 16.65
C THR A 30 -12.53 4.85 15.47
N GLN A 31 -11.57 5.07 14.55
CA GLN A 31 -11.47 4.34 13.29
C GLN A 31 -10.33 3.31 13.26
N ILE A 32 -9.35 3.40 14.17
CA ILE A 32 -8.21 2.47 14.18
C ILE A 32 -8.55 1.22 14.98
N GLY A 33 -8.91 1.34 16.26
CA GLY A 33 -9.38 0.23 17.10
C GLY A 33 -8.47 -0.99 17.16
N GLY A 34 -9.00 -2.08 17.68
CA GLY A 34 -8.31 -3.37 17.68
C GLY A 34 -8.29 -4.01 16.29
N LYS A 35 -7.15 -4.55 15.90
CA LYS A 35 -6.94 -5.25 14.62
C LYS A 35 -6.42 -6.66 14.85
N ARG A 36 -6.98 -7.59 14.11
CA ARG A 36 -6.57 -8.98 14.06
C ARG A 36 -5.92 -9.25 12.72
N THR A 37 -4.80 -9.96 12.73
CA THR A 37 -4.11 -10.42 11.52
C THR A 37 -3.81 -11.90 11.63
N SER A 38 -4.03 -12.60 10.56
CA SER A 38 -3.85 -14.04 10.45
C SER A 38 -2.80 -14.37 9.40
N GLN A 39 -2.10 -15.47 9.60
CA GLN A 39 -1.13 -15.99 8.66
C GLN A 39 -1.21 -17.49 8.60
N ILE A 40 -1.17 -18.05 7.40
CA ILE A 40 -1.08 -19.48 7.15
C ILE A 40 0.01 -19.69 6.11
N THR A 41 0.97 -20.56 6.41
CA THR A 41 1.99 -20.98 5.45
C THR A 41 2.19 -22.48 5.49
N PHE A 42 2.58 -23.04 4.36
CA PHE A 42 2.94 -24.43 4.28
C PHE A 42 4.26 -24.64 3.53
N SER A 43 4.93 -25.71 3.85
CA SER A 43 6.07 -26.23 3.07
C SER A 43 5.94 -27.74 2.92
N TRP A 44 6.03 -28.22 1.69
CA TRP A 44 5.87 -29.61 1.35
C TRP A 44 7.04 -30.09 0.48
N LYS A 45 7.82 -31.01 1.04
CA LYS A 45 8.84 -31.73 0.31
C LYS A 45 8.16 -32.84 -0.52
N ALA A 46 7.72 -32.50 -1.74
CA ALA A 46 6.97 -33.42 -2.60
C ALA A 46 7.82 -34.60 -3.07
N THR A 47 9.13 -34.36 -3.28
CA THR A 47 10.14 -35.36 -3.53
C THR A 47 11.47 -34.95 -2.90
N ASP A 48 12.51 -35.78 -2.98
CA ASP A 48 13.84 -35.39 -2.48
C ASP A 48 14.40 -34.13 -3.15
N ASN A 49 13.97 -33.85 -4.38
CA ASN A 49 14.47 -32.75 -5.20
C ASN A 49 13.44 -31.64 -5.42
N LEU A 50 12.22 -31.75 -4.84
CA LEU A 50 11.15 -30.81 -5.09
C LEU A 50 10.51 -30.36 -3.79
N LEU A 51 10.62 -29.05 -3.49
CA LEU A 51 9.93 -28.38 -2.42
C LEU A 51 8.86 -27.45 -2.98
N VAL A 52 7.64 -27.58 -2.51
CA VAL A 52 6.53 -26.67 -2.77
C VAL A 52 6.24 -25.89 -1.49
N ARG A 53 6.08 -24.58 -1.61
CA ARG A 53 5.77 -23.72 -0.48
C ARG A 53 4.72 -22.70 -0.86
N GLY A 54 3.99 -22.22 0.10
CA GLY A 54 3.02 -21.18 -0.14
C GLY A 54 2.46 -20.63 1.16
N GLY A 55 1.76 -19.53 1.03
CA GLY A 55 1.15 -18.91 2.17
C GLY A 55 0.22 -17.77 1.80
N TRP A 56 -0.56 -17.44 2.79
CA TRP A 56 -1.40 -16.25 2.84
C TRP A 56 -1.20 -15.58 4.18
N GLY A 57 -1.27 -14.27 4.18
CA GLY A 57 -1.18 -13.50 5.41
C GLY A 57 -1.80 -12.13 5.29
N GLU A 58 -2.35 -11.67 6.39
CA GLU A 58 -2.86 -10.33 6.57
C GLU A 58 -1.82 -9.47 7.27
N SER A 59 -1.83 -8.19 6.97
CA SER A 59 -1.04 -7.17 7.65
C SER A 59 -1.88 -5.91 7.86
N PHE A 60 -1.46 -5.07 8.80
CA PHE A 60 -2.02 -3.74 8.92
C PHE A 60 -0.98 -2.76 9.42
N ALA A 61 -1.21 -1.48 9.15
CA ALA A 61 -0.42 -0.37 9.69
C ALA A 61 -1.35 0.72 10.20
N SER A 62 -1.10 1.20 11.42
CA SER A 62 -1.78 2.39 11.92
C SER A 62 -1.23 3.63 11.22
N PRO A 63 -2.07 4.58 10.80
CA PRO A 63 -1.59 5.86 10.31
C PRO A 63 -0.68 6.54 11.33
N SER A 64 0.36 7.22 10.87
CA SER A 64 1.27 7.91 11.77
C SER A 64 0.57 9.08 12.48
N LEU A 65 0.96 9.35 13.73
CA LEU A 65 0.36 10.40 14.56
C LEU A 65 0.28 11.78 13.89
N PRO A 66 1.26 12.23 13.10
CA PRO A 66 1.14 13.49 12.36
C PRO A 66 -0.02 13.52 11.37
N TYR A 67 -0.37 12.41 10.74
CA TYR A 67 -1.54 12.36 9.84
C TYR A 67 -2.86 12.43 10.59
N ILE A 68 -2.89 11.98 11.84
CA ILE A 68 -4.09 11.97 12.68
C ILE A 68 -4.25 13.31 13.41
N TYR A 69 -3.20 13.79 14.09
CA TYR A 69 -3.27 14.86 15.09
C TYR A 69 -2.61 16.17 14.69
N LYS A 70 -2.09 16.30 13.46
CA LYS A 70 -1.50 17.56 13.03
C LYS A 70 -2.51 18.70 13.18
N GLY A 71 -2.15 19.72 13.96
CA GLY A 71 -2.91 20.96 14.05
C GLY A 71 -3.00 21.67 12.70
N LEU A 72 -3.96 22.57 12.55
CA LEU A 72 -4.07 23.38 11.35
C LEU A 72 -2.78 24.17 11.15
N SER A 73 -2.11 23.96 10.05
CA SER A 73 -0.95 24.72 9.59
C SER A 73 -1.24 25.32 8.23
N GLY A 74 -0.75 26.53 7.99
CA GLY A 74 -0.92 27.22 6.72
C GLY A 74 0.41 27.74 6.20
N SER A 75 0.58 27.67 4.91
CA SER A 75 1.66 28.27 4.15
C SER A 75 1.10 29.04 2.96
N PHE A 76 1.90 29.94 2.39
CA PHE A 76 1.57 30.55 1.11
C PHE A 76 2.44 29.92 0.03
N GLY A 77 1.82 29.59 -1.08
CA GLY A 77 2.47 29.00 -2.22
C GLY A 77 2.00 29.61 -3.53
N THR A 78 2.71 29.30 -4.59
CA THR A 78 2.35 29.70 -5.95
C THR A 78 2.11 28.45 -6.82
N PRO A 79 1.08 27.65 -6.51
CA PRO A 79 0.77 26.47 -7.32
C PRO A 79 0.31 26.88 -8.72
N CYS A 80 0.37 25.92 -9.64
CA CYS A 80 -0.10 26.11 -11.01
C CYS A 80 -1.61 26.18 -11.08
N ASP A 81 -2.15 27.14 -11.82
CA ASP A 81 -3.56 27.17 -12.23
C ASP A 81 -3.78 26.28 -13.45
N TYR A 82 -3.96 24.98 -13.23
CA TYR A 82 -4.17 24.04 -14.31
C TYR A 82 -5.46 24.29 -15.11
N TYR A 83 -6.53 24.68 -14.43
CA TYR A 83 -7.81 24.98 -15.10
C TYR A 83 -7.77 26.27 -15.90
N GLY A 84 -7.23 27.34 -15.32
CA GLY A 84 -7.05 28.61 -16.04
C GLY A 84 -6.10 28.46 -17.25
N ARG A 85 -5.09 27.61 -17.14
CA ARG A 85 -4.23 27.27 -18.26
C ARG A 85 -5.01 26.55 -19.37
N TRP A 86 -5.79 25.53 -19.02
CA TRP A 86 -6.62 24.82 -20.01
C TRP A 86 -7.58 25.76 -20.74
N LEU A 87 -8.26 26.68 -20.03
CA LEU A 87 -9.13 27.68 -20.64
C LEU A 87 -8.41 28.58 -21.66
N ASN A 88 -7.13 28.89 -21.42
CA ASN A 88 -6.37 29.80 -22.26
C ASN A 88 -5.64 29.12 -23.42
N THR A 89 -5.21 27.88 -23.24
CA THR A 89 -4.34 27.18 -24.19
C THR A 89 -4.92 25.89 -24.77
N GLY A 90 -5.96 25.34 -24.13
CA GLY A 90 -6.48 24.02 -24.44
C GLY A 90 -5.54 22.87 -24.00
N GLU A 91 -4.42 23.18 -23.34
CA GLU A 91 -3.47 22.18 -22.87
C GLU A 91 -3.82 21.68 -21.47
N THR A 92 -3.86 20.35 -21.27
CA THR A 92 -4.21 19.73 -19.99
C THR A 92 -3.00 19.59 -19.04
N LEU A 93 -2.22 18.54 -19.12
CA LEU A 93 -1.20 18.21 -18.13
C LEU A 93 0.25 18.41 -18.60
N GLY A 94 0.48 18.78 -19.83
CA GLY A 94 1.83 18.88 -20.39
C GLY A 94 2.38 20.30 -20.40
N GLY A 95 3.46 20.60 -19.73
CA GLY A 95 4.18 21.84 -19.84
C GLY A 95 4.46 22.56 -18.53
N LEU A 96 5.42 23.48 -18.55
CA LEU A 96 5.84 24.23 -17.38
C LEU A 96 4.79 25.28 -17.02
N CYS A 97 4.51 25.37 -15.72
CA CYS A 97 3.66 26.42 -15.17
C CYS A 97 4.46 27.71 -15.10
N THR A 98 4.35 28.56 -16.11
CA THR A 98 5.11 29.81 -16.20
C THR A 98 4.20 31.03 -16.27
N GLY A 99 4.56 32.09 -15.55
CA GLY A 99 3.92 33.39 -15.65
C GLY A 99 2.51 33.44 -15.06
N TYR A 100 1.54 33.80 -15.90
CA TYR A 100 0.15 34.06 -15.53
C TYR A 100 -0.67 32.84 -15.12
N THR A 101 -0.09 31.65 -15.18
CA THR A 101 -0.75 30.39 -14.75
C THR A 101 -0.43 30.01 -13.30
N GLN A 102 0.13 30.92 -12.53
CA GLN A 102 0.41 30.72 -11.11
C GLN A 102 -0.64 31.41 -10.25
N LEU A 103 -1.11 30.69 -9.25
CA LEU A 103 -2.03 31.21 -8.22
C LEU A 103 -1.24 31.63 -6.98
N ASN A 104 -1.62 32.76 -6.38
CA ASN A 104 -1.22 33.05 -5.01
C ASN A 104 -2.25 32.41 -4.08
N ALA A 105 -1.93 31.27 -3.52
CA ALA A 105 -2.85 30.53 -2.69
C ALA A 105 -2.32 30.33 -1.28
N ARG A 106 -3.24 30.37 -0.31
CA ARG A 106 -2.95 29.90 1.03
C ARG A 106 -3.26 28.41 1.10
N GLU A 107 -2.23 27.63 1.37
CA GLU A 107 -2.31 26.20 1.56
C GLU A 107 -2.57 25.89 3.04
N ASN A 108 -3.63 25.19 3.33
CA ASN A 108 -3.93 24.75 4.69
C ASN A 108 -3.82 23.23 4.78
N SER A 109 -3.13 22.76 5.80
CA SER A 109 -2.96 21.33 6.08
C SER A 109 -3.30 21.05 7.53
N ARG A 110 -4.02 19.96 7.78
CA ARG A 110 -4.36 19.48 9.13
C ARG A 110 -4.41 17.96 9.13
N GLY A 111 -4.32 17.37 10.32
CA GLY A 111 -4.58 15.96 10.51
C GLY A 111 -6.04 15.59 10.29
N ASN A 112 -6.28 14.30 10.10
CA ASN A 112 -7.62 13.75 9.91
C ASN A 112 -7.88 12.64 10.95
N LEU A 113 -8.79 12.88 11.87
CA LEU A 113 -9.18 11.95 12.93
C LEU A 113 -10.01 10.75 12.42
N ASN A 114 -10.46 10.79 11.17
CA ASN A 114 -11.27 9.74 10.55
C ASN A 114 -10.45 8.76 9.70
N LEU A 115 -9.11 8.83 9.79
CA LEU A 115 -8.26 7.86 9.11
C LEU A 115 -8.47 6.46 9.66
N ARG A 116 -8.47 5.48 8.77
CA ARG A 116 -8.51 4.05 9.09
C ARG A 116 -7.10 3.47 9.11
N ALA A 117 -6.94 2.31 9.73
CA ALA A 117 -5.72 1.53 9.57
C ALA A 117 -5.61 1.03 8.13
N GLU A 118 -4.42 1.16 7.55
CA GLU A 118 -4.08 0.52 6.29
C GLU A 118 -4.08 -0.99 6.48
N THR A 119 -4.61 -1.73 5.53
CA THR A 119 -4.63 -3.18 5.56
C THR A 119 -4.00 -3.76 4.31
N GLY A 120 -3.35 -4.90 4.47
CA GLY A 120 -2.74 -5.60 3.35
C GLY A 120 -2.99 -7.10 3.45
N GLU A 121 -3.15 -7.72 2.29
CA GLU A 121 -3.15 -9.18 2.13
C GLU A 121 -2.03 -9.57 1.20
N ASN A 122 -1.34 -10.66 1.51
CA ASN A 122 -0.33 -11.23 0.64
C ASN A 122 -0.60 -12.69 0.39
N TYR A 123 -0.44 -13.10 -0.86
CA TYR A 123 -0.48 -14.47 -1.31
C TYR A 123 0.87 -14.80 -1.93
N ASN A 124 1.45 -15.92 -1.55
CA ASN A 124 2.65 -16.40 -2.17
C ASN A 124 2.58 -17.89 -2.45
N PHE A 125 3.18 -18.30 -3.56
CA PHE A 125 3.33 -19.68 -3.92
C PHE A 125 4.68 -19.85 -4.62
N GLY A 126 5.46 -20.86 -4.21
CA GLY A 126 6.78 -21.08 -4.75
C GLY A 126 7.13 -22.56 -4.90
N VAL A 127 7.99 -22.81 -5.85
CA VAL A 127 8.55 -24.13 -6.12
C VAL A 127 10.07 -24.03 -6.16
N VAL A 128 10.72 -24.91 -5.45
CA VAL A 128 12.18 -25.04 -5.45
C VAL A 128 12.52 -26.43 -5.98
N VAL A 129 13.38 -26.48 -6.99
CA VAL A 129 13.82 -27.72 -7.63
C VAL A 129 15.34 -27.83 -7.53
N ASP A 130 15.84 -28.86 -6.89
CA ASP A 130 17.25 -29.21 -6.90
C ASP A 130 17.58 -29.91 -8.23
N LEU A 131 18.29 -29.21 -9.12
CA LEU A 131 18.65 -29.70 -10.46
C LEU A 131 19.89 -30.59 -10.43
N VAL A 132 20.85 -30.20 -9.59
CA VAL A 132 22.12 -30.96 -9.40
C VAL A 132 22.51 -30.87 -7.93
N ASP A 133 22.67 -32.00 -7.30
CA ASP A 133 23.27 -32.13 -5.97
C ASP A 133 24.40 -33.16 -6.02
N SER A 134 25.61 -32.68 -6.22
CA SER A 134 26.82 -33.51 -6.22
C SER A 134 27.86 -32.94 -5.27
N ALA A 135 28.86 -33.74 -4.90
CA ALA A 135 29.91 -33.29 -3.99
C ALA A 135 30.70 -32.06 -4.48
N LYS A 136 30.63 -31.74 -5.79
CA LYS A 136 31.38 -30.63 -6.41
C LYS A 136 30.51 -29.48 -6.90
N VAL A 137 29.23 -29.75 -7.22
CA VAL A 137 28.32 -28.73 -7.79
C VAL A 137 26.95 -28.93 -7.19
N LYS A 138 26.38 -27.83 -6.67
CA LYS A 138 24.97 -27.70 -6.31
C LYS A 138 24.33 -26.68 -7.22
N MET A 139 23.15 -27.01 -7.73
CA MET A 139 22.35 -26.11 -8.56
C MET A 139 20.87 -26.30 -8.22
N ASP A 140 20.22 -25.25 -7.81
CA ASP A 140 18.79 -25.20 -7.55
C ASP A 140 18.14 -24.10 -8.42
N MET A 141 16.86 -24.27 -8.68
CA MET A 141 16.01 -23.29 -9.35
C MET A 141 14.80 -23.01 -8.47
N THR A 142 14.51 -21.74 -8.27
CA THR A 142 13.34 -21.29 -7.54
C THR A 142 12.44 -20.46 -8.44
N LEU A 143 11.14 -20.74 -8.39
CA LEU A 143 10.10 -19.92 -9.02
C LEU A 143 9.08 -19.56 -7.96
N ASP A 144 8.92 -18.25 -7.71
CA ASP A 144 7.97 -17.72 -6.76
C ASP A 144 6.95 -16.79 -7.46
N PHE A 145 5.68 -16.96 -7.13
CA PHE A 145 4.59 -16.04 -7.44
C PHE A 145 4.20 -15.32 -6.16
N VAL A 146 4.06 -13.99 -6.26
CA VAL A 146 3.64 -13.15 -5.12
C VAL A 146 2.56 -12.18 -5.60
N GLU A 147 1.48 -12.09 -4.84
CA GLU A 147 0.43 -11.10 -5.01
C GLU A 147 0.27 -10.33 -3.71
N LEU A 148 0.20 -9.01 -3.81
CA LEU A 148 0.05 -8.09 -2.68
C LEU A 148 -1.12 -7.15 -2.95
N GLU A 149 -2.09 -7.15 -2.07
CA GLU A 149 -3.20 -6.21 -2.07
C GLU A 149 -3.06 -5.25 -0.88
N LEU A 150 -3.20 -3.95 -1.13
CA LEU A 150 -3.17 -2.91 -0.08
C LEU A 150 -4.44 -2.08 -0.15
N ASN A 151 -5.08 -1.89 0.99
CA ASN A 151 -6.32 -1.15 1.14
C ASN A 151 -6.18 -0.03 2.17
N ASP A 152 -6.98 1.02 2.02
CA ASP A 152 -7.02 2.19 2.91
C ASP A 152 -5.65 2.90 3.06
N ILE A 153 -4.83 2.93 2.00
CA ILE A 153 -3.51 3.55 2.02
C ILE A 153 -3.63 5.04 2.32
N VAL A 154 -2.90 5.50 3.34
CA VAL A 154 -2.87 6.90 3.73
C VAL A 154 -1.84 7.66 2.90
N ILE A 155 -2.33 8.53 2.02
CA ILE A 155 -1.50 9.40 1.19
C ILE A 155 -1.71 10.87 1.56
N GLY A 156 -0.63 11.65 1.53
CA GLY A 156 -0.72 13.10 1.62
C GLY A 156 -1.06 13.69 0.25
N THR A 157 -2.19 14.38 0.15
CA THR A 157 -2.55 15.08 -1.08
C THR A 157 -1.81 16.41 -1.15
N SER A 158 -1.10 16.67 -2.25
CA SER A 158 -0.48 17.97 -2.51
C SER A 158 -1.50 18.95 -3.10
N VAL A 159 -1.25 20.26 -2.93
CA VAL A 159 -2.08 21.29 -3.55
C VAL A 159 -2.10 21.14 -5.08
N SER A 160 -0.98 20.81 -5.68
CA SER A 160 -0.92 20.57 -7.11
C SER A 160 -1.85 19.43 -7.55
N GLN A 161 -1.93 18.34 -6.79
CA GLN A 161 -2.85 17.25 -7.09
C GLN A 161 -4.31 17.70 -6.99
N ILE A 162 -4.67 18.44 -5.96
CA ILE A 162 -6.03 19.00 -5.80
C ILE A 162 -6.43 19.87 -7.00
N LEU A 163 -5.52 20.71 -7.48
CA LEU A 163 -5.77 21.58 -8.62
C LEU A 163 -5.83 20.82 -9.95
N ILE A 164 -5.07 19.73 -10.09
CA ILE A 164 -5.16 18.82 -11.23
C ILE A 164 -6.53 18.12 -11.23
N ASP A 165 -6.95 17.59 -10.10
CA ASP A 165 -8.23 16.89 -9.97
C ASP A 165 -9.40 17.86 -10.23
N GLU A 166 -9.31 19.12 -9.74
CA GLU A 166 -10.28 20.16 -10.06
C GLU A 166 -10.34 20.45 -11.56
N MET A 167 -9.20 20.57 -12.21
CA MET A 167 -9.14 20.78 -13.65
C MET A 167 -9.79 19.62 -14.40
N ILE A 168 -9.46 18.37 -14.06
CA ILE A 168 -10.04 17.18 -14.69
C ILE A 168 -11.56 17.17 -14.57
N CYS A 169 -12.10 17.41 -13.36
CA CYS A 169 -13.54 17.48 -13.15
C CYS A 169 -14.21 18.57 -14.01
N LYS A 170 -13.64 19.77 -14.04
CA LYS A 170 -14.21 20.89 -14.82
C LYS A 170 -14.15 20.69 -16.32
N VAL A 171 -13.08 20.06 -16.83
CA VAL A 171 -12.94 19.73 -18.25
C VAL A 171 -13.98 18.70 -18.65
N GLN A 172 -14.18 17.66 -17.83
CA GLN A 172 -15.22 16.64 -18.07
C GLN A 172 -16.64 17.21 -18.00
N GLU A 173 -16.93 18.14 -17.08
CA GLU A 173 -18.19 18.85 -17.00
C GLU A 173 -18.46 19.70 -18.26
N ALA A 174 -17.40 20.23 -18.88
CA ALA A 174 -17.48 20.96 -20.15
C ALA A 174 -17.70 20.04 -21.37
N GLY A 175 -17.64 18.71 -21.17
CA GLY A 175 -17.81 17.72 -22.23
C GLY A 175 -16.54 17.41 -23.03
N ASP A 176 -15.39 17.88 -22.54
CA ASP A 176 -14.08 17.61 -23.13
C ASP A 176 -13.39 16.41 -22.45
N THR A 177 -12.39 15.85 -23.13
CA THR A 177 -11.54 14.77 -22.62
C THR A 177 -10.18 15.30 -22.18
N VAL A 178 -9.68 14.78 -21.06
CA VAL A 178 -8.37 15.11 -20.51
C VAL A 178 -7.29 14.21 -21.08
#